data_80ee89baaaa82a4ac950c53757553877
#
_entry.id   80ee89baaaa82a4ac950c53757553877
#
_cell.length_a   1.000
_cell.length_b   1.000
_cell.length_c   1.000
_cell.angle_alpha   90.00
_cell.angle_beta   90.00
_cell.angle_gamma   90.00
#
_symmetry.space_group_name_H-M   'P 1'
#
loop_
_entity.id
_entity.type
_entity.pdbx_description
1 polymer ?
#
loop_
_entity_poly.entity_id
_entity_poly.type
_entity_poly.pdbx_seq_one_letter_code
_entity_poly.pdbx_strand_id
1 'polypeptide(L)'
;VKYFISDLNSIKFKYLPKAMKRVFCQGFVGFDNSKEANEKVERLIAEFESHDKFSLNEKFFLPEKNKNPKPSVLETVCSSLGTKDLFNSLDGTIFDNIFSMTPKEISRSVYLLNKKVKKKMSNFPCNVYGYIFKKITEQKPSHQNGEKSKRRTLWEDFLDDLNTKRHDIAHGNNFDNNSSHDWIIISKDKCRILQLVCILIIATNSYIEPKSEI
;
A
#
# COMPACT_ATOMS: atom_id res chain seq x y z
N VAL A 1 -2.79 1.94 -8.91
CA VAL A 1 -1.55 1.17 -8.71
C VAL A 1 -0.85 0.94 -10.05
N LYS A 2 -1.50 0.35 -11.09
CA LYS A 2 -0.85 0.03 -12.37
C LYS A 2 -0.17 1.23 -13.04
N TYR A 3 -0.84 2.40 -13.12
CA TYR A 3 -0.24 3.63 -13.66
C TYR A 3 0.95 4.12 -12.83
N PHE A 4 0.86 4.00 -11.51
CA PHE A 4 1.94 4.34 -10.60
C PHE A 4 3.19 3.46 -10.82
N ILE A 5 3.00 2.17 -11.04
CA ILE A 5 4.09 1.22 -11.30
C ILE A 5 4.71 1.47 -12.67
N SER A 6 3.91 1.85 -13.66
CA SER A 6 4.40 2.25 -14.99
C SER A 6 5.38 3.42 -14.90
N ASP A 7 5.12 4.40 -14.05
CA ASP A 7 6.03 5.54 -13.84
C ASP A 7 7.35 5.12 -13.18
N LEU A 8 7.34 4.04 -12.38
CA LEU A 8 8.57 3.48 -11.78
C LEU A 8 9.45 2.70 -12.76
N ASN A 9 8.88 2.16 -13.86
CA ASN A 9 9.63 1.39 -14.85
C ASN A 9 10.73 2.18 -15.57
N SER A 10 10.61 3.48 -15.66
CA SER A 10 11.60 4.37 -16.27
C SER A 10 12.74 4.72 -15.31
N ILE A 11 12.62 4.37 -14.02
CA ILE A 11 13.55 4.78 -12.99
C ILE A 11 14.67 3.76 -12.86
N LYS A 12 15.91 4.22 -12.98
CA LYS A 12 17.09 3.39 -12.75
C LYS A 12 17.12 2.90 -11.31
N PHE A 13 17.56 1.66 -11.10
CA PHE A 13 17.61 1.01 -9.80
C PHE A 13 18.32 1.87 -8.74
N LYS A 14 19.43 2.50 -9.11
CA LYS A 14 20.22 3.36 -8.19
C LYS A 14 19.42 4.52 -7.57
N TYR A 15 18.35 4.98 -8.24
CA TYR A 15 17.50 6.07 -7.75
C TYR A 15 16.28 5.59 -6.95
N LEU A 16 15.99 4.28 -6.95
CA LEU A 16 14.88 3.74 -6.17
C LEU A 16 15.11 3.91 -4.67
N PRO A 17 14.05 4.07 -3.86
CA PRO A 17 14.15 4.11 -2.41
C PRO A 17 14.84 2.87 -1.84
N LYS A 18 15.63 3.05 -0.79
CA LYS A 18 16.38 1.95 -0.14
C LYS A 18 15.46 0.77 0.25
N ALA A 19 14.25 1.06 0.74
CA ALA A 19 13.28 0.03 1.11
C ALA A 19 12.89 -0.87 -0.08
N MET A 20 12.66 -0.29 -1.27
CA MET A 20 12.33 -1.05 -2.48
C MET A 20 13.51 -1.88 -2.96
N LYS A 21 14.72 -1.30 -2.99
CA LYS A 21 15.96 -2.01 -3.32
C LYS A 21 16.16 -3.22 -2.43
N ARG A 22 15.94 -3.01 -1.12
CA ARG A 22 16.09 -4.06 -0.12
C ARG A 22 15.12 -5.20 -0.35
N VAL A 23 13.82 -4.92 -0.57
CA VAL A 23 12.82 -5.96 -0.84
C VAL A 23 13.15 -6.72 -2.13
N PHE A 24 13.60 -6.03 -3.17
CA PHE A 24 14.04 -6.66 -4.41
C PHE A 24 15.20 -7.64 -4.15
N CYS A 25 16.26 -7.18 -3.48
CA CYS A 25 17.43 -8.03 -3.20
C CYS A 25 17.13 -9.17 -2.21
N GLN A 26 16.21 -8.98 -1.28
CA GLN A 26 15.73 -10.04 -0.38
C GLN A 26 15.04 -11.18 -1.15
N GLY A 27 14.45 -10.91 -2.31
CA GLY A 27 13.89 -11.95 -3.19
C GLY A 27 14.93 -12.96 -3.67
N PHE A 28 16.23 -12.59 -3.76
CA PHE A 28 17.33 -13.49 -4.14
C PHE A 28 17.99 -14.19 -2.95
N VAL A 29 18.09 -13.51 -1.81
CA VAL A 29 18.78 -14.02 -0.62
C VAL A 29 17.84 -14.81 0.28
N GLY A 30 16.54 -14.52 0.23
CA GLY A 30 15.54 -14.95 1.19
C GLY A 30 15.18 -13.86 2.20
N PHE A 31 13.97 -13.98 2.79
CA PHE A 31 13.45 -13.02 3.78
C PHE A 31 13.91 -13.37 5.21
N ASP A 32 15.18 -13.71 5.36
CA ASP A 32 15.81 -13.91 6.66
C ASP A 32 16.33 -12.57 7.20
N ASN A 33 16.25 -12.38 8.53
CA ASN A 33 16.74 -11.20 9.23
C ASN A 33 18.11 -11.43 9.89
N SER A 34 18.78 -12.54 9.58
CA SER A 34 20.13 -12.81 10.08
C SER A 34 21.11 -11.72 9.61
N LYS A 35 22.20 -11.55 10.37
CA LYS A 35 23.25 -10.59 10.00
C LYS A 35 23.85 -10.91 8.63
N GLU A 36 24.10 -12.21 8.39
CA GLU A 36 24.67 -12.70 7.13
C GLU A 36 23.76 -12.45 5.92
N ALA A 37 22.43 -12.68 6.06
CA ALA A 37 21.47 -12.37 5.00
C ALA A 37 21.42 -10.87 4.73
N ASN A 38 21.45 -10.04 5.77
CA ASN A 38 21.46 -8.60 5.62
C ASN A 38 22.72 -8.10 4.89
N GLU A 39 23.90 -8.66 5.20
CA GLU A 39 25.15 -8.32 4.51
C GLU A 39 25.11 -8.71 3.03
N LYS A 40 24.55 -9.89 2.71
CA LYS A 40 24.34 -10.31 1.30
C LYS A 40 23.41 -9.36 0.55
N VAL A 41 22.33 -8.93 1.19
CA VAL A 41 21.39 -7.96 0.60
C VAL A 41 22.07 -6.63 0.31
N GLU A 42 22.86 -6.08 1.24
CA GLU A 42 23.56 -4.80 1.03
C GLU A 42 24.62 -4.93 -0.09
N ARG A 43 25.31 -6.08 -0.21
CA ARG A 43 26.25 -6.33 -1.33
C ARG A 43 25.53 -6.36 -2.68
N LEU A 44 24.39 -7.05 -2.77
CA LEU A 44 23.59 -7.09 -4.00
C LEU A 44 23.06 -5.70 -4.37
N ILE A 45 22.63 -4.89 -3.38
CA ILE A 45 22.22 -3.51 -3.64
C ILE A 45 23.36 -2.72 -4.27
N ALA A 46 24.56 -2.79 -3.70
CA ALA A 46 25.74 -2.08 -4.23
C ALA A 46 26.11 -2.54 -5.65
N GLU A 47 26.02 -3.84 -5.92
CA GLU A 47 26.27 -4.40 -7.23
C GLU A 47 25.25 -3.89 -8.26
N PHE A 48 23.95 -3.99 -7.99
CA PHE A 48 22.92 -3.46 -8.90
C PHE A 48 22.99 -1.95 -9.09
N GLU A 49 23.40 -1.19 -8.07
CA GLU A 49 23.60 0.25 -8.19
C GLU A 49 24.78 0.63 -9.10
N SER A 50 25.77 -0.25 -9.23
CA SER A 50 26.91 -0.05 -10.13
C SER A 50 26.51 -0.14 -11.61
N HIS A 51 25.38 -0.80 -11.90
CA HIS A 51 24.87 -0.95 -13.25
C HIS A 51 23.98 0.24 -13.67
N ASP A 52 24.53 1.21 -14.36
CA ASP A 52 23.87 2.47 -14.70
C ASP A 52 22.55 2.34 -15.50
N LYS A 53 22.35 1.25 -16.21
CA LYS A 53 21.16 1.02 -17.05
C LYS A 53 20.14 0.08 -16.42
N PHE A 54 20.42 -0.45 -15.23
CA PHE A 54 19.53 -1.42 -14.60
C PHE A 54 18.28 -0.73 -14.05
N SER A 55 17.10 -1.24 -14.41
CA SER A 55 15.80 -0.81 -13.90
C SER A 55 14.94 -2.03 -13.57
N LEU A 56 14.01 -1.89 -12.62
CA LEU A 56 13.10 -2.98 -12.29
C LEU A 56 11.94 -3.03 -13.29
N ASN A 57 11.55 -4.24 -13.66
CA ASN A 57 10.38 -4.45 -14.50
C ASN A 57 9.09 -4.30 -13.66
N GLU A 58 8.02 -3.77 -14.28
CA GLU A 58 6.71 -3.62 -13.63
C GLU A 58 6.17 -4.93 -13.05
N LYS A 59 6.50 -6.07 -13.66
CA LYS A 59 6.09 -7.40 -13.22
C LYS A 59 6.58 -7.73 -11.81
N PHE A 60 7.67 -7.12 -11.37
CA PHE A 60 8.18 -7.31 -10.01
C PHE A 60 7.22 -6.76 -8.95
N PHE A 61 6.53 -5.68 -9.27
CA PHE A 61 5.63 -4.99 -8.34
C PHE A 61 4.18 -5.48 -8.43
N LEU A 62 3.82 -6.21 -9.48
CA LEU A 62 2.46 -6.67 -9.70
C LEU A 62 2.27 -8.09 -9.15
N PRO A 63 1.14 -8.38 -8.48
CA PRO A 63 0.81 -9.74 -8.12
C PRO A 63 0.59 -10.57 -9.40
N GLU A 64 0.78 -11.87 -9.29
CA GLU A 64 0.40 -12.80 -10.34
C GLU A 64 -1.05 -12.54 -10.80
N LYS A 65 -1.26 -12.61 -12.10
CA LYS A 65 -2.57 -12.37 -12.72
C LYS A 65 -3.63 -13.27 -12.04
N ASN A 66 -4.80 -12.70 -11.76
CA ASN A 66 -6.00 -13.38 -11.26
C ASN A 66 -6.06 -13.69 -9.75
N LYS A 67 -5.24 -13.09 -8.91
CA LYS A 67 -5.49 -13.16 -7.46
C LYS A 67 -6.63 -12.21 -7.05
N ASN A 68 -7.58 -12.71 -6.29
CA ASN A 68 -8.61 -11.88 -5.67
C ASN A 68 -7.95 -10.82 -4.76
N PRO A 69 -8.51 -9.62 -4.63
CA PRO A 69 -7.98 -8.55 -3.79
C PRO A 69 -8.18 -8.84 -2.29
N LYS A 70 -7.58 -9.94 -1.81
CA LYS A 70 -7.54 -10.28 -0.40
C LYS A 70 -6.55 -9.37 0.34
N PRO A 71 -6.70 -9.16 1.66
CA PRO A 71 -5.77 -8.38 2.46
C PRO A 71 -4.31 -8.78 2.24
N SER A 72 -4.02 -10.09 2.24
CA SER A 72 -2.67 -10.61 2.03
C SER A 72 -2.06 -10.25 0.66
N VAL A 73 -2.88 -10.16 -0.39
CA VAL A 73 -2.42 -9.75 -1.73
C VAL A 73 -2.06 -8.27 -1.74
N LEU A 74 -2.86 -7.42 -1.09
CA LEU A 74 -2.55 -5.98 -0.96
C LEU A 74 -1.29 -5.76 -0.13
N GLU A 75 -1.12 -6.50 0.98
CA GLU A 75 0.13 -6.48 1.77
C GLU A 75 1.35 -6.85 0.93
N THR A 76 1.25 -7.90 0.12
CA THR A 76 2.34 -8.33 -0.76
C THR A 76 2.72 -7.22 -1.75
N VAL A 77 1.73 -6.61 -2.41
CA VAL A 77 1.97 -5.50 -3.37
C VAL A 77 2.58 -4.30 -2.67
N CYS A 78 2.06 -3.90 -1.52
CA CYS A 78 2.59 -2.76 -0.78
C CYS A 78 4.00 -3.05 -0.25
N SER A 79 4.26 -4.29 0.18
CA SER A 79 5.58 -4.74 0.63
C SER A 79 6.61 -4.66 -0.50
N SER A 80 6.27 -5.09 -1.73
CA SER A 80 7.19 -4.98 -2.88
C SER A 80 7.53 -3.52 -3.23
N LEU A 81 6.66 -2.59 -2.85
CA LEU A 81 6.87 -1.15 -2.98
C LEU A 81 7.52 -0.50 -1.74
N GLY A 82 8.04 -1.32 -0.82
CA GLY A 82 8.74 -0.86 0.38
C GLY A 82 7.85 -0.49 1.57
N THR A 83 6.54 -0.76 1.49
CA THR A 83 5.59 -0.51 2.59
C THR A 83 5.25 -1.82 3.27
N LYS A 84 5.79 -2.04 4.46
CA LYS A 84 5.48 -3.21 5.29
C LYS A 84 4.31 -2.91 6.21
N ASP A 85 3.55 -3.96 6.54
CA ASP A 85 2.46 -3.90 7.52
C ASP A 85 1.42 -2.81 7.22
N LEU A 86 0.94 -2.74 5.97
CA LEU A 86 -0.02 -1.73 5.51
C LEU A 86 -1.21 -1.59 6.46
N PHE A 87 -1.93 -2.68 6.73
CA PHE A 87 -3.14 -2.63 7.54
C PHE A 87 -2.86 -2.27 8.99
N ASN A 88 -1.78 -2.80 9.58
CA ASN A 88 -1.34 -2.39 10.91
C ASN A 88 -0.93 -0.90 10.97
N SER A 89 -0.45 -0.33 9.87
CA SER A 89 -0.13 1.09 9.81
C SER A 89 -1.37 1.99 9.75
N LEU A 90 -2.51 1.44 9.37
CA LEU A 90 -3.80 2.13 9.34
C LEU A 90 -4.57 1.98 10.65
N ASP A 91 -4.31 0.91 11.41
CA ASP A 91 -4.99 0.58 12.67
C ASP A 91 -4.82 1.69 13.70
N GLY A 92 -5.93 2.08 14.35
CA GLY A 92 -5.97 3.16 15.33
C GLY A 92 -5.72 4.57 14.76
N THR A 93 -5.73 4.74 13.44
CA THR A 93 -5.57 6.04 12.78
C THR A 93 -6.93 6.67 12.46
N ILE A 94 -6.90 7.91 11.94
CA ILE A 94 -8.11 8.59 11.45
C ILE A 94 -8.84 7.80 10.34
N PHE A 95 -8.18 6.83 9.72
CA PHE A 95 -8.78 6.00 8.66
C PHE A 95 -9.71 4.94 9.23
N ASP A 96 -9.57 4.55 10.50
CA ASP A 96 -10.52 3.66 11.16
C ASP A 96 -11.84 4.35 11.50
N ASN A 97 -11.82 5.68 11.68
CA ASN A 97 -13.04 6.46 11.93
C ASN A 97 -14.06 6.34 10.79
N ILE A 98 -13.60 5.95 9.57
CA ILE A 98 -14.45 5.73 8.40
C ILE A 98 -15.52 4.66 8.66
N PHE A 99 -15.23 3.70 9.53
CA PHE A 99 -16.19 2.64 9.86
C PHE A 99 -17.36 3.12 10.73
N SER A 100 -17.21 4.24 11.40
CA SER A 100 -18.26 4.90 12.21
C SER A 100 -18.89 6.13 11.53
N MET A 101 -18.42 6.51 10.33
CA MET A 101 -18.92 7.67 9.60
C MET A 101 -20.23 7.39 8.87
N THR A 102 -21.05 8.42 8.74
CA THR A 102 -22.23 8.40 7.86
C THR A 102 -21.84 8.34 6.38
N PRO A 103 -22.72 7.87 5.47
CA PRO A 103 -22.44 7.83 4.03
C PRO A 103 -21.99 9.18 3.46
N LYS A 104 -22.59 10.27 3.93
CA LYS A 104 -22.27 11.64 3.50
C LYS A 104 -20.85 12.05 3.90
N GLU A 105 -20.44 11.69 5.10
CA GLU A 105 -19.07 11.97 5.59
C GLU A 105 -18.03 11.12 4.85
N ILE A 106 -18.34 9.87 4.55
CA ILE A 106 -17.48 8.98 3.75
C ILE A 106 -17.27 9.57 2.36
N SER A 107 -18.34 9.96 1.66
CA SER A 107 -18.25 10.57 0.33
C SER A 107 -17.45 11.89 0.34
N ARG A 108 -17.62 12.71 1.39
CA ARG A 108 -16.80 13.92 1.59
C ARG A 108 -15.32 13.57 1.77
N SER A 109 -15.02 12.51 2.54
CA SER A 109 -13.65 12.04 2.77
C SER A 109 -13.01 11.55 1.46
N VAL A 110 -13.75 10.83 0.61
CA VAL A 110 -13.31 10.43 -0.74
C VAL A 110 -12.92 11.67 -1.56
N TYR A 111 -13.77 12.70 -1.58
CA TYR A 111 -13.50 13.93 -2.34
C TYR A 111 -12.21 14.63 -1.86
N LEU A 112 -12.05 14.80 -0.54
CA LEU A 112 -10.89 15.46 0.05
C LEU A 112 -9.59 14.68 -0.19
N LEU A 113 -9.63 13.35 0.00
CA LEU A 113 -8.48 12.49 -0.26
C LEU A 113 -8.10 12.51 -1.75
N ASN A 114 -9.06 12.43 -2.65
CA ASN A 114 -8.81 12.49 -4.10
C ASN A 114 -8.10 13.80 -4.50
N LYS A 115 -8.53 14.94 -3.94
CA LYS A 115 -7.86 16.24 -4.15
C LYS A 115 -6.41 16.22 -3.63
N LYS A 116 -6.17 15.65 -2.46
CA LYS A 116 -4.83 15.50 -1.88
C LYS A 116 -3.94 14.59 -2.73
N VAL A 117 -4.46 13.44 -3.17
CA VAL A 117 -3.74 12.50 -4.04
C VAL A 117 -3.37 13.17 -5.35
N LYS A 118 -4.31 13.82 -6.03
CA LYS A 118 -4.02 14.53 -7.29
C LYS A 118 -2.90 15.55 -7.13
N LYS A 119 -2.93 16.34 -6.06
CA LYS A 119 -1.88 17.33 -5.77
C LYS A 119 -0.52 16.69 -5.52
N LYS A 120 -0.46 15.57 -4.79
CA LYS A 120 0.80 14.87 -4.51
C LYS A 120 1.35 14.13 -5.73
N MET A 121 0.46 13.52 -6.52
CA MET A 121 0.85 12.75 -7.71
C MET A 121 1.28 13.63 -8.89
N SER A 122 0.94 14.91 -8.91
CA SER A 122 1.41 15.82 -9.97
C SER A 122 2.93 15.94 -10.07
N ASN A 123 3.64 15.69 -8.97
CA ASN A 123 5.10 15.78 -8.89
C ASN A 123 5.79 14.42 -8.67
N PHE A 124 5.03 13.31 -8.73
CA PHE A 124 5.61 11.98 -8.62
C PHE A 124 6.51 11.70 -9.85
N PRO A 125 7.68 11.11 -9.68
CA PRO A 125 8.28 10.51 -8.48
C PRO A 125 9.04 11.47 -7.56
N CYS A 126 9.16 12.74 -7.92
CA CYS A 126 9.86 13.75 -7.11
C CYS A 126 8.90 14.35 -6.09
N ASN A 127 9.15 14.19 -4.80
CA ASN A 127 8.28 14.70 -3.76
C ASN A 127 8.87 15.92 -3.06
N VAL A 128 8.20 17.05 -3.17
CA VAL A 128 8.54 18.27 -2.41
C VAL A 128 7.87 18.29 -1.02
N TYR A 129 6.95 17.35 -0.72
CA TYR A 129 6.07 17.44 0.46
C TYR A 129 6.06 16.22 1.38
N GLY A 130 7.16 15.49 1.53
CA GLY A 130 7.28 14.25 2.33
C GLY A 130 6.81 14.30 3.79
N TYR A 131 6.54 15.50 4.34
CA TYR A 131 6.30 15.70 5.77
C TYR A 131 4.89 15.35 6.28
N ILE A 132 3.86 15.37 5.44
CA ILE A 132 2.47 15.34 5.94
C ILE A 132 2.02 13.94 6.32
N PHE A 133 2.55 12.89 5.69
CA PHE A 133 2.09 11.52 5.94
C PHE A 133 2.78 10.87 7.16
N LYS A 134 4.04 11.21 7.42
CA LYS A 134 4.73 10.76 8.65
C LYS A 134 3.97 11.15 9.92
N LYS A 135 3.40 12.37 9.97
CA LYS A 135 2.62 12.83 11.11
C LYS A 135 1.32 12.07 11.34
N ILE A 136 0.68 11.56 10.30
CA ILE A 136 -0.60 10.82 10.40
C ILE A 136 -0.35 9.40 10.91
N THR A 137 0.77 8.78 10.52
CA THR A 137 1.16 7.43 10.96
C THR A 137 1.92 7.43 12.28
N GLU A 138 2.55 8.54 12.67
CA GLU A 138 3.28 8.68 13.94
C GLU A 138 2.36 8.92 15.15
N GLN A 139 1.10 9.28 14.93
CA GLN A 139 0.08 9.37 15.98
C GLN A 139 -0.49 7.99 16.33
N LYS A 140 0.35 7.02 16.64
CA LYS A 140 -0.12 5.80 17.27
C LYS A 140 -0.57 6.15 18.67
N PRO A 141 -1.81 5.83 19.09
CA PRO A 141 -2.12 5.79 20.49
C PRO A 141 -1.14 4.80 21.13
N SER A 142 -0.56 5.21 22.25
CA SER A 142 0.32 4.36 23.06
C SER A 142 -0.49 3.16 23.57
N HIS A 143 -0.58 2.11 22.80
CA HIS A 143 -1.04 0.83 23.31
C HIS A 143 0.07 0.28 24.18
N GLN A 144 -0.21 0.32 25.46
CA GLN A 144 0.57 -0.27 26.53
C GLN A 144 0.96 -1.71 26.18
N ASN A 145 2.18 -2.04 26.57
CA ASN A 145 2.79 -3.37 26.55
C ASN A 145 1.80 -4.48 26.95
N GLY A 146 1.32 -5.21 26.00
CA GLY A 146 0.55 -6.42 26.15
C GLY A 146 0.66 -7.22 24.87
N GLU A 147 0.89 -8.48 24.97
CA GLU A 147 1.09 -9.48 23.90
C GLU A 147 0.38 -9.09 22.62
N LYS A 148 1.13 -8.94 21.53
CA LYS A 148 0.60 -8.74 20.18
C LYS A 148 -0.15 -10.01 19.74
N SER A 149 -1.35 -10.20 20.30
CA SER A 149 -2.35 -11.04 19.66
C SER A 149 -2.49 -10.48 18.24
N LYS A 150 -2.45 -11.33 17.23
CA LYS A 150 -2.72 -11.00 15.82
C LYS A 150 -4.20 -10.61 15.66
N ARG A 151 -4.60 -9.51 16.27
CA ARG A 151 -5.95 -8.98 16.09
C ARG A 151 -6.02 -8.41 14.68
N ARG A 152 -7.01 -8.87 13.92
CA ARG A 152 -7.29 -8.35 12.60
C ARG A 152 -7.73 -6.89 12.70
N THR A 153 -7.34 -6.11 11.72
CA THR A 153 -7.73 -4.70 11.61
C THR A 153 -9.13 -4.58 10.98
N LEU A 154 -9.82 -3.47 11.22
CA LEU A 154 -11.14 -3.19 10.62
C LEU A 154 -11.10 -3.24 9.09
N TRP A 155 -9.98 -2.86 8.49
CA TRP A 155 -9.79 -2.92 7.03
C TRP A 155 -9.66 -4.34 6.48
N GLU A 156 -8.96 -5.22 7.20
CA GLU A 156 -8.86 -6.63 6.84
C GLU A 156 -10.22 -7.33 6.92
N ASP A 157 -10.96 -7.10 8.00
CA ASP A 157 -12.30 -7.65 8.19
C ASP A 157 -13.26 -7.17 7.10
N PHE A 158 -13.23 -5.87 6.78
CA PHE A 158 -14.04 -5.29 5.72
C PHE A 158 -13.73 -5.91 4.33
N LEU A 159 -12.47 -6.12 3.98
CA LEU A 159 -12.09 -6.71 2.71
C LEU A 159 -12.48 -8.18 2.62
N ASP A 160 -12.38 -8.93 3.71
CA ASP A 160 -12.80 -10.32 3.72
C ASP A 160 -14.32 -10.47 3.65
N ASP A 161 -15.09 -9.59 4.32
CA ASP A 161 -16.56 -9.53 4.17
C ASP A 161 -16.95 -9.25 2.72
N LEU A 162 -16.30 -8.29 2.06
CA LEU A 162 -16.50 -8.01 0.64
C LEU A 162 -16.20 -9.22 -0.25
N ASN A 163 -15.10 -9.94 0.01
CA ASN A 163 -14.71 -11.11 -0.77
C ASN A 163 -15.71 -12.25 -0.56
N THR A 164 -16.19 -12.45 0.67
CA THR A 164 -17.21 -13.45 1.00
C THR A 164 -18.52 -13.15 0.26
N LYS A 165 -19.03 -11.93 0.35
CA LYS A 165 -20.26 -11.52 -0.36
C LYS A 165 -20.14 -11.67 -1.87
N ARG A 166 -19.00 -11.28 -2.43
CA ARG A 166 -18.74 -11.46 -3.86
C ARG A 166 -18.76 -12.95 -4.25
N HIS A 167 -18.15 -13.80 -3.42
CA HIS A 167 -18.12 -15.24 -3.64
C HIS A 167 -19.53 -15.82 -3.61
N ASP A 168 -20.33 -15.47 -2.62
CA ASP A 168 -21.72 -15.92 -2.48
C ASP A 168 -22.58 -15.54 -3.68
N ILE A 169 -22.46 -14.30 -4.15
CA ILE A 169 -23.17 -13.82 -5.35
C ILE A 169 -22.70 -14.59 -6.60
N ALA A 170 -21.39 -14.78 -6.77
CA ALA A 170 -20.81 -15.41 -7.95
C ALA A 170 -21.18 -16.90 -8.05
N HIS A 171 -21.37 -17.57 -6.92
CA HIS A 171 -21.70 -19.00 -6.86
C HIS A 171 -23.18 -19.27 -6.61
N GLY A 172 -24.02 -18.24 -6.53
CA GLY A 172 -25.46 -18.39 -6.34
C GLY A 172 -25.87 -18.97 -4.98
N ASN A 173 -24.95 -18.88 -3.99
CA ASN A 173 -25.17 -19.48 -2.67
C ASN A 173 -26.24 -18.76 -1.84
N ASN A 174 -26.60 -17.52 -2.19
CA ASN A 174 -27.57 -16.70 -1.47
C ASN A 174 -28.32 -15.78 -2.44
N PHE A 175 -29.43 -16.25 -3.00
CA PHE A 175 -30.34 -15.43 -3.82
C PHE A 175 -31.05 -14.32 -3.03
N ASP A 176 -31.12 -14.45 -1.70
CA ASP A 176 -31.76 -13.49 -0.80
C ASP A 176 -30.80 -12.42 -0.26
N ASN A 177 -29.55 -12.38 -0.72
CA ASN A 177 -28.60 -11.33 -0.37
C ASN A 177 -29.02 -10.00 -1.02
N ASN A 178 -30.09 -9.41 -0.51
CA ASN A 178 -30.45 -8.01 -0.72
C ASN A 178 -29.41 -7.08 -0.07
N SER A 179 -28.22 -7.04 -0.66
CA SER A 179 -27.29 -5.95 -0.34
C SER A 179 -28.00 -4.65 -0.68
N SER A 180 -28.37 -3.87 0.32
CA SER A 180 -29.07 -2.61 0.10
C SER A 180 -28.23 -1.73 -0.83
N HIS A 181 -28.87 -0.93 -1.67
CA HIS A 181 -28.19 0.04 -2.54
C HIS A 181 -27.19 0.90 -1.74
N ASP A 182 -27.56 1.29 -0.53
CA ASP A 182 -26.72 2.07 0.37
C ASP A 182 -25.45 1.31 0.79
N TRP A 183 -25.55 -0.01 1.05
CA TRP A 183 -24.39 -0.82 1.39
C TRP A 183 -23.38 -0.87 0.23
N ILE A 184 -23.87 -0.97 -1.01
CA ILE A 184 -23.02 -1.00 -2.21
C ILE A 184 -22.28 0.34 -2.36
N ILE A 185 -22.98 1.47 -2.19
CA ILE A 185 -22.39 2.81 -2.29
C ILE A 185 -21.32 3.00 -1.20
N ILE A 186 -21.66 2.69 0.05
CA ILE A 186 -20.74 2.81 1.18
C ILE A 186 -19.50 1.93 0.98
N SER A 187 -19.68 0.69 0.56
CA SER A 187 -18.57 -0.23 0.32
C SER A 187 -17.67 0.24 -0.82
N LYS A 188 -18.25 0.76 -1.91
CA LYS A 188 -17.50 1.39 -3.00
C LYS A 188 -16.68 2.56 -2.52
N ASP A 189 -17.25 3.45 -1.72
CA ASP A 189 -16.57 4.63 -1.20
C ASP A 189 -15.45 4.24 -0.21
N LYS A 190 -15.65 3.25 0.67
CA LYS A 190 -14.62 2.68 1.52
C LYS A 190 -13.46 2.09 0.72
N CYS A 191 -13.76 1.29 -0.31
CA CYS A 191 -12.73 0.79 -1.24
C CYS A 191 -11.95 1.93 -1.90
N ARG A 192 -12.64 3.01 -2.29
CA ARG A 192 -12.01 4.17 -2.88
C ARG A 192 -11.08 4.88 -1.90
N ILE A 193 -11.47 5.02 -0.64
CA ILE A 193 -10.62 5.58 0.41
C ILE A 193 -9.36 4.72 0.58
N LEU A 194 -9.52 3.41 0.72
CA LEU A 194 -8.37 2.50 0.86
C LEU A 194 -7.41 2.63 -0.33
N GLN A 195 -7.91 2.67 -1.56
CA GLN A 195 -7.09 2.90 -2.75
C GLN A 195 -6.31 4.21 -2.68
N LEU A 196 -6.97 5.30 -2.30
CA LEU A 196 -6.33 6.62 -2.20
C LEU A 196 -5.28 6.67 -1.09
N VAL A 197 -5.55 6.03 0.03
CA VAL A 197 -4.61 5.91 1.15
C VAL A 197 -3.40 5.08 0.76
N CYS A 198 -3.61 3.93 0.13
CA CYS A 198 -2.51 3.11 -0.40
C CYS A 198 -1.63 3.91 -1.38
N ILE A 199 -2.22 4.65 -2.30
CA ILE A 199 -1.47 5.51 -3.23
C ILE A 199 -0.64 6.55 -2.47
N LEU A 200 -1.20 7.20 -1.44
CA LEU A 200 -0.48 8.17 -0.63
C LEU A 200 0.69 7.55 0.13
N ILE A 201 0.49 6.37 0.74
CA ILE A 201 1.53 5.65 1.49
C ILE A 201 2.64 5.23 0.53
N ILE A 202 2.29 4.57 -0.58
CA ILE A 202 3.25 4.13 -1.57
C ILE A 202 4.02 5.33 -2.13
N ALA A 203 3.33 6.40 -2.53
CA ALA A 203 3.98 7.61 -3.05
C ALA A 203 4.92 8.25 -2.03
N THR A 204 4.60 8.17 -0.74
CA THR A 204 5.46 8.71 0.32
C THR A 204 6.71 7.84 0.53
N ASN A 205 6.57 6.52 0.44
CA ASN A 205 7.66 5.58 0.67
C ASN A 205 8.54 5.35 -0.58
N SER A 206 7.99 5.61 -1.77
CA SER A 206 8.69 5.51 -3.07
C SER A 206 9.28 6.83 -3.54
N TYR A 207 9.47 7.76 -2.62
CA TYR A 207 10.03 9.07 -2.89
C TYR A 207 11.47 8.99 -3.40
N ILE A 208 11.74 9.74 -4.46
CA ILE A 208 13.09 9.92 -5.01
C ILE A 208 13.49 11.36 -4.75
N GLU A 209 14.59 11.56 -4.06
CA GLU A 209 15.17 12.90 -3.92
C GLU A 209 15.56 13.43 -5.29
N PRO A 210 15.11 14.63 -5.67
CA PRO A 210 15.57 15.26 -6.90
C PRO A 210 17.07 15.49 -6.75
N LYS A 211 17.88 14.68 -7.43
CA LYS A 211 19.28 15.04 -7.59
C LYS A 211 19.33 16.16 -8.61
N SER A 212 20.16 17.16 -8.33
CA SER A 212 20.43 18.35 -9.14
C SER A 212 20.97 18.08 -10.56
N GLU A 213 20.86 16.84 -11.04
CA GLU A 213 21.34 16.37 -12.34
C GLU A 213 20.28 15.54 -13.05
N ILE A 214 19.12 16.15 -13.35
CA ILE A 214 18.21 15.67 -14.40
C ILE A 214 17.94 16.84 -15.35
#